data_a23665aad14b084a179ce5b36c3acb7a
#
_entry.id   a23665aad14b084a179ce5b36c3acb7a
#
_cell.length_a   1.000
_cell.length_b   1.000
_cell.length_c   1.000
_cell.angle_alpha   90.00
_cell.angle_beta   90.00
_cell.angle_gamma   90.00
#
_symmetry.space_group_name_H-M   'P 1'
#
loop_
_entity.id
_entity.type
_entity.pdbx_description
1 polymer ?
#
loop_
_entity_poly.entity_id
_entity_poly.type
_entity_poly.pdbx_seq_one_letter_code
_entity_poly.pdbx_strand_id
1 'polypeptide(L)'
;MTVVAIMGATTLFAQTDVVATFSQGLANAKAGNFTEAIAQFESVIEAGWDIDEPDANQLKAIQGSKKFIVTCYNKMGVAAVNAKEYDAAIEHFTNAANCAEIYEDLAGMNKNKTMIGQVYQVQGADAFNTGDYTTAIEVFSKGYEADPRNTGMALNLAESYFKSDMYQEGMKICTKIAGMNAEKFAEAIAEAQAKMDMYTNNEVAKLQMANDYDGIIAMAEQLDDAAMAAKITMQAYYGKKDFAKMVEVSTAALEAQTTDEGRGDIYYLLGVAYNELGQFEQAIAAMKNVTAGGSVANAAAVIEALSAQMK
;
A
#
# COMPACT_ATOMS: atom_id res chain seq x y z
N MET A 1 12.10 -19.03 16.97
CA MET A 1 11.55 -19.95 17.96
C MET A 1 12.52 -20.03 19.13
N THR A 2 12.35 -19.16 20.10
CA THR A 2 13.14 -19.20 21.33
C THR A 2 12.20 -19.57 22.45
N VAL A 3 12.14 -20.86 22.74
CA VAL A 3 11.46 -21.38 23.94
C VAL A 3 12.36 -21.01 25.12
N VAL A 4 11.90 -20.10 25.95
CA VAL A 4 12.55 -19.84 27.25
C VAL A 4 12.26 -21.05 28.13
N ALA A 5 13.26 -21.93 28.25
CA ALA A 5 13.25 -23.00 29.22
C ALA A 5 13.49 -22.39 30.61
N ILE A 6 12.44 -22.30 31.41
CA ILE A 6 12.57 -22.02 32.86
C ILE A 6 12.99 -23.31 33.50
N MET A 7 14.30 -23.43 33.80
CA MET A 7 14.81 -24.50 34.69
C MET A 7 14.57 -24.10 36.13
N GLY A 8 13.85 -24.96 36.84
CA GLY A 8 13.46 -24.80 38.22
C GLY A 8 14.61 -24.70 39.21
N ALA A 9 14.45 -23.78 40.13
CA ALA A 9 15.07 -23.85 41.44
C ALA A 9 13.94 -24.20 42.44
N THR A 10 13.95 -25.40 42.96
CA THR A 10 13.08 -25.83 44.06
C THR A 10 13.55 -25.15 45.35
N THR A 11 13.01 -23.96 45.57
CA THR A 11 12.98 -23.36 46.94
C THR A 11 11.58 -23.59 47.48
N LEU A 12 11.47 -23.96 48.74
CA LEU A 12 10.20 -24.03 49.47
C LEU A 12 9.51 -22.68 49.39
N PHE A 13 8.63 -22.51 48.43
CA PHE A 13 7.76 -21.31 48.36
C PHE A 13 6.63 -21.52 49.36
N ALA A 14 6.47 -20.57 50.28
CA ALA A 14 5.19 -20.35 50.93
C ALA A 14 4.13 -20.32 49.84
N GLN A 15 3.07 -21.11 49.92
CA GLN A 15 2.00 -21.23 48.97
C GLN A 15 1.54 -19.81 48.60
N THR A 16 1.75 -19.38 47.36
CA THR A 16 1.44 -18.02 46.92
C THR A 16 -0.07 -17.79 47.08
N ASP A 17 -0.47 -16.84 47.88
CA ASP A 17 -1.88 -16.44 47.97
C ASP A 17 -2.26 -15.75 46.67
N VAL A 18 -2.87 -16.52 45.75
CA VAL A 18 -3.26 -16.05 44.43
C VAL A 18 -4.21 -14.84 44.45
N VAL A 19 -5.07 -14.74 45.47
CA VAL A 19 -6.03 -13.64 45.62
C VAL A 19 -5.33 -12.36 46.08
N ALA A 20 -4.43 -12.49 47.06
CA ALA A 20 -3.62 -11.35 47.54
C ALA A 20 -2.67 -10.86 46.44
N THR A 21 -1.96 -11.76 45.77
CA THR A 21 -1.03 -11.44 44.68
C THR A 21 -1.76 -10.79 43.49
N PHE A 22 -2.95 -11.29 43.12
CA PHE A 22 -3.80 -10.66 42.11
C PHE A 22 -4.17 -9.23 42.48
N SER A 23 -4.54 -9.01 43.77
CA SER A 23 -4.91 -7.69 44.24
C SER A 23 -3.73 -6.69 44.18
N GLN A 24 -2.50 -7.16 44.48
CA GLN A 24 -1.28 -6.38 44.30
C GLN A 24 -1.02 -6.05 42.84
N GLY A 25 -1.20 -7.04 41.94
CA GLY A 25 -1.11 -6.83 40.48
C GLY A 25 -2.06 -5.74 40.01
N LEU A 26 -3.31 -5.77 40.46
CA LEU A 26 -4.29 -4.71 40.18
C LEU A 26 -3.86 -3.33 40.68
N ALA A 27 -3.30 -3.27 41.88
CA ALA A 27 -2.79 -2.01 42.45
C ALA A 27 -1.63 -1.45 41.61
N ASN A 28 -0.65 -2.30 41.23
CA ASN A 28 0.44 -1.92 40.36
C ASN A 28 -0.03 -1.49 38.95
N ALA A 29 -0.94 -2.23 38.35
CA ALA A 29 -1.53 -1.86 37.05
C ALA A 29 -2.24 -0.50 37.10
N LYS A 30 -2.93 -0.21 38.19
CA LYS A 30 -3.59 1.08 38.44
C LYS A 30 -2.58 2.22 38.64
N ALA A 31 -1.44 1.93 39.27
CA ALA A 31 -0.34 2.88 39.45
C ALA A 31 0.49 3.12 38.19
N GLY A 32 0.29 2.34 37.14
CA GLY A 32 1.08 2.41 35.91
C GLY A 32 2.35 1.55 35.93
N ASN A 33 2.58 0.79 37.00
CA ASN A 33 3.72 -0.12 37.16
C ASN A 33 3.40 -1.43 36.43
N PHE A 34 3.34 -1.39 35.08
CA PHE A 34 2.80 -2.50 34.28
C PHE A 34 3.71 -3.73 34.29
N THR A 35 5.04 -3.56 34.32
CA THR A 35 6.00 -4.67 34.36
C THR A 35 5.84 -5.49 35.63
N GLU A 36 5.76 -4.83 36.80
CA GLU A 36 5.53 -5.47 38.09
C GLU A 36 4.14 -6.11 38.16
N ALA A 37 3.13 -5.47 37.59
CA ALA A 37 1.80 -6.02 37.52
C ALA A 37 1.74 -7.31 36.70
N ILE A 38 2.41 -7.36 35.55
CA ILE A 38 2.52 -8.53 34.69
C ILE A 38 3.19 -9.68 35.47
N ALA A 39 4.33 -9.43 36.10
CA ALA A 39 5.04 -10.44 36.88
C ALA A 39 4.16 -11.04 38.00
N GLN A 40 3.35 -10.19 38.68
CA GLN A 40 2.41 -10.67 39.70
C GLN A 40 1.27 -11.49 39.12
N PHE A 41 0.70 -11.07 37.98
CA PHE A 41 -0.34 -11.84 37.30
C PHE A 41 0.18 -13.18 36.76
N GLU A 42 1.42 -13.24 36.26
CA GLU A 42 2.08 -14.47 35.85
C GLU A 42 2.26 -15.42 37.04
N SER A 43 2.72 -14.90 38.19
CA SER A 43 2.83 -15.68 39.44
C SER A 43 1.49 -16.24 39.91
N VAL A 44 0.38 -15.49 39.73
CA VAL A 44 -0.98 -15.98 40.04
C VAL A 44 -1.37 -17.15 39.12
N ILE A 45 -1.05 -17.07 37.85
CA ILE A 45 -1.39 -18.11 36.87
C ILE A 45 -0.55 -19.37 37.16
N GLU A 46 0.74 -19.20 37.41
CA GLU A 46 1.65 -20.32 37.74
C GLU A 46 1.25 -21.03 39.02
N ALA A 47 0.99 -20.27 40.11
CA ALA A 47 0.51 -20.86 41.37
C ALA A 47 -0.88 -21.51 41.19
N GLY A 48 -1.68 -21.03 40.27
CA GLY A 48 -3.02 -21.60 39.97
C GLY A 48 -2.96 -23.00 39.36
N TRP A 49 -1.84 -23.40 38.73
CA TRP A 49 -1.67 -24.77 38.20
C TRP A 49 -1.55 -25.83 39.30
N ASP A 50 -1.08 -25.43 40.47
CA ASP A 50 -0.89 -26.34 41.62
C ASP A 50 -2.14 -26.46 42.52
N ILE A 51 -3.24 -25.82 42.14
CA ILE A 51 -4.52 -25.84 42.91
C ILE A 51 -5.49 -26.81 42.24
N ASP A 52 -5.69 -27.98 42.84
CA ASP A 52 -6.57 -29.02 42.28
C ASP A 52 -8.04 -28.59 42.21
N GLU A 53 -8.56 -27.90 43.25
CA GLU A 53 -9.94 -27.41 43.32
C GLU A 53 -9.96 -25.95 43.76
N PRO A 54 -9.72 -24.99 42.83
CA PRO A 54 -9.72 -23.58 43.16
C PRO A 54 -11.13 -23.09 43.52
N ASP A 55 -11.24 -22.32 44.61
CA ASP A 55 -12.47 -21.66 44.98
C ASP A 55 -12.85 -20.53 43.99
N ALA A 56 -14.04 -19.95 44.12
CA ALA A 56 -14.55 -18.92 43.24
C ALA A 56 -13.68 -17.66 43.18
N ASN A 57 -13.02 -17.27 44.25
CA ASN A 57 -12.12 -16.11 44.30
C ASN A 57 -10.78 -16.43 43.63
N GLN A 58 -10.24 -17.63 43.85
CA GLN A 58 -9.03 -18.11 43.20
C GLN A 58 -9.24 -18.24 41.69
N LEU A 59 -10.35 -18.83 41.23
CA LEU A 59 -10.70 -18.91 39.81
C LEU A 59 -10.80 -17.49 39.18
N LYS A 60 -11.44 -16.56 39.86
CA LYS A 60 -11.56 -15.18 39.43
C LYS A 60 -10.22 -14.49 39.33
N ALA A 61 -9.31 -14.71 40.28
CA ALA A 61 -7.95 -14.18 40.27
C ALA A 61 -7.14 -14.72 39.10
N ILE A 62 -7.16 -16.06 38.86
CA ILE A 62 -6.46 -16.71 37.77
C ILE A 62 -6.98 -16.22 36.41
N GLN A 63 -8.31 -16.25 36.19
CA GLN A 63 -8.89 -15.79 34.92
C GLN A 63 -8.70 -14.27 34.73
N GLY A 64 -8.78 -13.49 35.80
CA GLY A 64 -8.51 -12.07 35.78
C GLY A 64 -7.07 -11.77 35.37
N SER A 65 -6.10 -12.50 35.94
CA SER A 65 -4.69 -12.34 35.61
C SER A 65 -4.39 -12.50 34.12
N LYS A 66 -4.96 -13.54 33.48
CA LYS A 66 -4.82 -13.75 32.02
C LYS A 66 -5.28 -12.52 31.22
N LYS A 67 -6.41 -11.91 31.58
CA LYS A 67 -6.95 -10.71 30.91
C LYS A 67 -6.13 -9.45 31.23
N PHE A 68 -5.66 -9.30 32.47
CA PHE A 68 -4.93 -8.11 32.87
C PHE A 68 -3.52 -8.06 32.31
N ILE A 69 -2.85 -9.19 32.08
CA ILE A 69 -1.56 -9.24 31.37
C ILE A 69 -1.71 -8.61 29.98
N VAL A 70 -2.69 -9.07 29.19
CA VAL A 70 -2.99 -8.51 27.86
C VAL A 70 -3.30 -7.01 27.96
N THR A 71 -4.05 -6.61 28.99
CA THR A 71 -4.39 -5.20 29.22
C THR A 71 -3.16 -4.35 29.54
N CYS A 72 -2.22 -4.85 30.36
CA CYS A 72 -0.98 -4.16 30.69
C CYS A 72 -0.11 -3.94 29.46
N TYR A 73 0.14 -5.00 28.68
CA TYR A 73 0.88 -4.87 27.43
C TYR A 73 0.22 -3.89 26.45
N ASN A 74 -1.11 -3.91 26.32
CA ASN A 74 -1.84 -2.94 25.50
C ASN A 74 -1.61 -1.49 25.95
N LYS A 75 -1.61 -1.25 27.26
CA LYS A 75 -1.35 0.10 27.81
C LYS A 75 0.08 0.54 27.56
N MET A 76 1.05 -0.37 27.72
CA MET A 76 2.45 -0.10 27.39
C MET A 76 2.62 0.20 25.89
N GLY A 77 1.99 -0.59 25.02
CA GLY A 77 2.02 -0.35 23.58
C GLY A 77 1.45 1.01 23.18
N VAL A 78 0.29 1.40 23.75
CA VAL A 78 -0.30 2.73 23.50
C VAL A 78 0.61 3.85 24.00
N ALA A 79 1.23 3.69 25.19
CA ALA A 79 2.16 4.68 25.70
C ALA A 79 3.39 4.83 24.80
N ALA A 80 3.94 3.74 24.30
CA ALA A 80 5.07 3.74 23.37
C ALA A 80 4.71 4.41 22.03
N VAL A 81 3.50 4.17 21.46
CA VAL A 81 3.02 4.89 20.26
C VAL A 81 3.01 6.41 20.50
N ASN A 82 2.47 6.84 21.64
CA ASN A 82 2.40 8.26 21.99
C ASN A 82 3.79 8.90 22.20
N ALA A 83 4.77 8.09 22.62
CA ALA A 83 6.17 8.49 22.74
C ALA A 83 6.96 8.38 21.41
N LYS A 84 6.32 7.89 20.33
CA LYS A 84 6.93 7.55 19.04
C LYS A 84 8.03 6.47 19.14
N GLU A 85 7.94 5.64 20.13
CA GLU A 85 8.78 4.46 20.36
C GLU A 85 8.14 3.25 19.65
N TYR A 86 8.11 3.29 18.31
CA TYR A 86 7.30 2.38 17.49
C TYR A 86 7.71 0.92 17.62
N ASP A 87 9.02 0.63 17.70
CA ASP A 87 9.50 -0.75 17.86
C ASP A 87 9.07 -1.33 19.21
N ALA A 88 9.13 -0.54 20.29
CA ALA A 88 8.63 -0.94 21.61
C ALA A 88 7.11 -1.14 21.60
N ALA A 89 6.38 -0.30 20.86
CA ALA A 89 4.93 -0.46 20.70
C ALA A 89 4.57 -1.77 20.00
N ILE A 90 5.28 -2.11 18.93
CA ILE A 90 5.10 -3.38 18.19
C ILE A 90 5.41 -4.56 19.09
N GLU A 91 6.51 -4.50 19.87
CA GLU A 91 6.86 -5.54 20.83
C GLU A 91 5.76 -5.75 21.87
N HIS A 92 5.26 -4.68 22.47
CA HIS A 92 4.20 -4.77 23.48
C HIS A 92 2.89 -5.33 22.90
N PHE A 93 2.45 -4.88 21.73
CA PHE A 93 1.25 -5.44 21.09
C PHE A 93 1.46 -6.88 20.64
N THR A 94 2.69 -7.27 20.25
CA THR A 94 3.03 -8.66 19.94
C THR A 94 2.94 -9.53 21.18
N ASN A 95 3.48 -9.08 22.32
CA ASN A 95 3.36 -9.79 23.58
C ASN A 95 1.90 -9.90 24.04
N ALA A 96 1.10 -8.84 23.86
CA ALA A 96 -0.33 -8.89 24.12
C ALA A 96 -1.06 -9.91 23.24
N ALA A 97 -0.72 -9.99 21.93
CA ALA A 97 -1.30 -10.95 21.01
C ALA A 97 -0.94 -12.39 21.38
N ASN A 98 0.34 -12.64 21.70
CA ASN A 98 0.83 -13.96 22.10
C ASN A 98 0.18 -14.44 23.40
N CYS A 99 0.06 -13.57 24.40
CA CYS A 99 -0.63 -13.91 25.64
C CYS A 99 -2.11 -14.19 25.40
N ALA A 100 -2.79 -13.39 24.55
CA ALA A 100 -4.18 -13.62 24.19
C ALA A 100 -4.37 -14.98 23.47
N GLU A 101 -3.44 -15.36 22.58
CA GLU A 101 -3.44 -16.66 21.91
C GLU A 101 -3.26 -17.81 22.90
N ILE A 102 -2.27 -17.73 23.81
CA ILE A 102 -2.01 -18.72 24.84
C ILE A 102 -3.23 -18.89 25.76
N TYR A 103 -3.95 -17.83 26.02
CA TYR A 103 -5.14 -17.84 26.91
C TYR A 103 -6.46 -18.06 26.14
N GLU A 104 -6.38 -18.45 24.87
CA GLU A 104 -7.53 -18.74 24.00
C GLU A 104 -8.49 -17.55 23.78
N ASP A 105 -7.99 -16.31 23.94
CA ASP A 105 -8.69 -15.07 23.59
C ASP A 105 -8.42 -14.66 22.15
N LEU A 106 -9.09 -15.33 21.20
CA LEU A 106 -8.96 -15.05 19.78
C LEU A 106 -9.33 -13.60 19.41
N ALA A 107 -10.28 -13.01 20.10
CA ALA A 107 -10.69 -11.62 19.87
C ALA A 107 -9.57 -10.65 20.30
N GLY A 108 -8.97 -10.89 21.47
CA GLY A 108 -7.82 -10.14 21.96
C GLY A 108 -6.61 -10.27 21.06
N MET A 109 -6.31 -11.49 20.60
CA MET A 109 -5.22 -11.74 19.64
C MET A 109 -5.41 -10.94 18.34
N ASN A 110 -6.60 -11.04 17.71
CA ASN A 110 -6.87 -10.32 16.46
C ASN A 110 -6.84 -8.80 16.63
N LYS A 111 -7.35 -8.29 17.76
CA LYS A 111 -7.28 -6.87 18.09
C LYS A 111 -5.82 -6.40 18.15
N ASN A 112 -4.95 -7.13 18.80
CA ASN A 112 -3.54 -6.75 18.93
C ASN A 112 -2.79 -6.84 17.59
N LYS A 113 -3.08 -7.82 16.74
CA LYS A 113 -2.57 -7.86 15.37
C LYS A 113 -3.01 -6.61 14.56
N THR A 114 -4.25 -6.15 14.74
CA THR A 114 -4.71 -4.90 14.14
C THR A 114 -3.95 -3.69 14.69
N MET A 115 -3.69 -3.64 16.00
CA MET A 115 -2.90 -2.55 16.60
C MET A 115 -1.47 -2.49 16.03
N ILE A 116 -0.82 -3.63 15.82
CA ILE A 116 0.50 -3.69 15.18
C ILE A 116 0.44 -3.07 13.77
N GLY A 117 -0.57 -3.42 12.96
CA GLY A 117 -0.79 -2.81 11.64
C GLY A 117 -0.96 -1.29 11.71
N GLN A 118 -1.69 -0.80 12.72
CA GLN A 118 -1.85 0.64 12.94
C GLN A 118 -0.53 1.33 13.33
N VAL A 119 0.32 0.66 14.10
CA VAL A 119 1.66 1.20 14.43
C VAL A 119 2.50 1.34 13.18
N TYR A 120 2.55 0.32 12.31
CA TYR A 120 3.26 0.42 11.03
C TYR A 120 2.71 1.56 10.16
N GLN A 121 1.40 1.77 10.17
CA GLN A 121 0.79 2.86 9.41
C GLN A 121 1.23 4.24 9.93
N VAL A 122 1.23 4.44 11.24
CA VAL A 122 1.65 5.71 11.86
C VAL A 122 3.16 5.95 11.67
N GLN A 123 3.99 4.95 11.91
CA GLN A 123 5.44 5.02 11.75
C GLN A 123 5.82 5.31 10.29
N GLY A 124 5.21 4.59 9.34
CA GLY A 124 5.45 4.82 7.92
C GLY A 124 4.98 6.20 7.46
N ALA A 125 3.83 6.69 7.98
CA ALA A 125 3.34 8.03 7.67
C ALA A 125 4.25 9.13 8.26
N ASP A 126 4.77 8.96 9.47
CA ASP A 126 5.74 9.89 10.05
C ASP A 126 7.02 9.98 9.20
N ALA A 127 7.57 8.83 8.77
CA ALA A 127 8.73 8.79 7.89
C ALA A 127 8.43 9.44 6.53
N PHE A 128 7.28 9.12 5.93
CA PHE A 128 6.84 9.70 4.65
C PHE A 128 6.72 11.22 4.73
N ASN A 129 6.09 11.75 5.79
CA ASN A 129 5.86 13.18 5.97
C ASN A 129 7.15 13.97 6.21
N THR A 130 8.20 13.32 6.71
CA THR A 130 9.54 13.92 6.86
C THR A 130 10.41 13.79 5.60
N GLY A 131 9.91 13.12 4.56
CA GLY A 131 10.63 12.86 3.31
C GLY A 131 11.59 11.68 3.38
N ASP A 132 11.58 10.92 4.47
CA ASP A 132 12.36 9.68 4.60
C ASP A 132 11.59 8.53 3.94
N TYR A 133 11.54 8.57 2.61
CA TYR A 133 10.83 7.56 1.83
C TYR A 133 11.45 6.17 1.94
N THR A 134 12.74 6.06 2.23
CA THR A 134 13.41 4.77 2.44
C THR A 134 12.85 4.06 3.66
N THR A 135 12.79 4.75 4.80
CA THR A 135 12.15 4.21 6.02
C THR A 135 10.65 3.97 5.81
N ALA A 136 9.95 4.87 5.10
CA ALA A 136 8.54 4.69 4.80
C ALA A 136 8.28 3.40 3.99
N ILE A 137 9.08 3.12 2.96
CA ILE A 137 9.00 1.88 2.17
C ILE A 137 9.22 0.66 3.05
N GLU A 138 10.27 0.66 3.89
CA GLU A 138 10.56 -0.47 4.79
C GLU A 138 9.38 -0.75 5.73
N VAL A 139 8.86 0.29 6.38
CA VAL A 139 7.80 0.18 7.38
C VAL A 139 6.46 -0.22 6.76
N PHE A 140 6.07 0.46 5.66
CA PHE A 140 4.83 0.10 4.96
C PHE A 140 4.89 -1.29 4.34
N SER A 141 6.08 -1.76 3.90
CA SER A 141 6.25 -3.13 3.41
C SER A 141 5.97 -4.15 4.50
N LYS A 142 6.54 -3.97 5.71
CA LYS A 142 6.27 -4.85 6.87
C LYS A 142 4.77 -4.89 7.21
N GLY A 143 4.12 -3.73 7.22
CA GLY A 143 2.69 -3.64 7.48
C GLY A 143 1.83 -4.30 6.40
N TYR A 144 2.20 -4.14 5.14
CA TYR A 144 1.51 -4.75 4.01
C TYR A 144 1.72 -6.28 3.95
N GLU A 145 2.91 -6.77 4.29
CA GLU A 145 3.17 -8.20 4.42
C GLU A 145 2.34 -8.84 5.54
N ALA A 146 2.13 -8.13 6.64
CA ALA A 146 1.32 -8.59 7.76
C ALA A 146 -0.19 -8.64 7.41
N ASP A 147 -0.70 -7.69 6.61
CA ASP A 147 -2.07 -7.70 6.09
C ASP A 147 -2.11 -7.23 4.62
N PRO A 148 -2.00 -8.16 3.66
CA PRO A 148 -2.04 -7.84 2.23
C PRO A 148 -3.39 -7.28 1.73
N ARG A 149 -4.42 -7.27 2.57
CA ARG A 149 -5.73 -6.68 2.24
C ARG A 149 -5.87 -5.25 2.72
N ASN A 150 -4.89 -4.72 3.43
CA ASN A 150 -4.83 -3.32 3.83
C ASN A 150 -4.44 -2.45 2.65
N THR A 151 -5.42 -2.08 1.84
CA THR A 151 -5.22 -1.27 0.63
C THR A 151 -4.68 0.12 0.94
N GLY A 152 -5.03 0.72 2.08
CA GLY A 152 -4.46 2.01 2.51
C GLY A 152 -2.95 1.93 2.74
N MET A 153 -2.48 0.85 3.39
CA MET A 153 -1.05 0.59 3.57
C MET A 153 -0.35 0.37 2.22
N ALA A 154 -0.98 -0.42 1.32
CA ALA A 154 -0.45 -0.68 -0.01
C ALA A 154 -0.34 0.60 -0.86
N LEU A 155 -1.34 1.49 -0.81
CA LEU A 155 -1.32 2.78 -1.52
C LEU A 155 -0.23 3.71 -0.98
N ASN A 156 -0.01 3.74 0.33
CA ASN A 156 1.08 4.50 0.93
C ASN A 156 2.46 3.93 0.56
N LEU A 157 2.58 2.60 0.48
CA LEU A 157 3.79 1.95 0.00
C LEU A 157 4.06 2.31 -1.46
N ALA A 158 3.06 2.23 -2.33
CA ALA A 158 3.19 2.62 -3.74
C ALA A 158 3.62 4.09 -3.87
N GLU A 159 3.00 4.99 -3.12
CA GLU A 159 3.36 6.42 -3.11
C GLU A 159 4.81 6.63 -2.66
N SER A 160 5.26 5.89 -1.64
CA SER A 160 6.63 5.97 -1.14
C SER A 160 7.65 5.51 -2.20
N TYR A 161 7.33 4.46 -2.96
CA TYR A 161 8.13 4.02 -4.09
C TYR A 161 8.21 5.10 -5.17
N PHE A 162 7.08 5.68 -5.57
CA PHE A 162 7.06 6.74 -6.59
C PHE A 162 7.86 7.98 -6.14
N LYS A 163 7.76 8.38 -4.87
CA LYS A 163 8.55 9.49 -4.32
C LYS A 163 10.06 9.21 -4.24
N SER A 164 10.44 7.94 -4.31
CA SER A 164 11.84 7.49 -4.35
C SER A 164 12.36 7.23 -5.77
N ASP A 165 11.67 7.67 -6.81
CA ASP A 165 11.98 7.37 -8.22
C ASP A 165 11.97 5.85 -8.55
N MET A 166 11.30 5.03 -7.73
CA MET A 166 11.15 3.59 -7.92
C MET A 166 9.81 3.30 -8.62
N TYR A 167 9.71 3.78 -9.86
CA TYR A 167 8.46 3.76 -10.64
C TYR A 167 7.88 2.34 -10.79
N GLN A 168 8.71 1.36 -11.15
CA GLN A 168 8.25 -0.01 -11.40
C GLN A 168 7.67 -0.69 -10.15
N GLU A 169 8.30 -0.46 -8.99
CA GLU A 169 7.84 -1.01 -7.71
C GLU A 169 6.50 -0.40 -7.31
N GLY A 170 6.35 0.91 -7.48
CA GLY A 170 5.08 1.60 -7.24
C GLY A 170 3.96 1.09 -8.15
N MET A 171 4.22 0.96 -9.44
CA MET A 171 3.29 0.39 -10.42
C MET A 171 2.87 -1.03 -10.06
N LYS A 172 3.81 -1.89 -9.67
CA LYS A 172 3.53 -3.28 -9.26
C LYS A 172 2.56 -3.36 -8.07
N ILE A 173 2.66 -2.45 -7.10
CA ILE A 173 1.73 -2.41 -5.98
C ILE A 173 0.35 -1.93 -6.46
N CYS A 174 0.28 -0.86 -7.26
CA CYS A 174 -0.98 -0.35 -7.80
C CYS A 174 -1.70 -1.40 -8.68
N THR A 175 -0.98 -2.12 -9.54
CA THR A 175 -1.55 -3.21 -10.35
C THR A 175 -2.16 -4.32 -9.48
N LYS A 176 -1.49 -4.69 -8.37
CA LYS A 176 -2.08 -5.66 -7.43
C LYS A 176 -3.39 -5.17 -6.81
N ILE A 177 -3.47 -3.88 -6.47
CA ILE A 177 -4.71 -3.28 -5.93
C ILE A 177 -5.79 -3.25 -7.01
N ALA A 178 -5.45 -2.84 -8.25
CA ALA A 178 -6.38 -2.79 -9.37
C ALA A 178 -6.98 -4.18 -9.70
N GLY A 179 -6.25 -5.26 -9.46
CA GLY A 179 -6.71 -6.64 -9.63
C GLY A 179 -7.56 -7.19 -8.47
N MET A 180 -7.86 -6.42 -7.44
CA MET A 180 -8.68 -6.86 -6.30
C MET A 180 -10.18 -6.93 -6.65
N ASN A 181 -10.97 -7.53 -5.75
CA ASN A 181 -12.43 -7.62 -5.91
C ASN A 181 -13.07 -6.22 -5.87
N ALA A 182 -13.66 -5.78 -7.00
CA ALA A 182 -14.23 -4.45 -7.16
C ALA A 182 -15.40 -4.15 -6.22
N GLU A 183 -16.21 -5.16 -5.81
CA GLU A 183 -17.32 -4.93 -4.88
C GLU A 183 -16.83 -4.49 -3.49
N LYS A 184 -15.64 -4.95 -3.09
CA LYS A 184 -15.07 -4.68 -1.76
C LYS A 184 -14.08 -3.53 -1.74
N PHE A 185 -13.38 -3.30 -2.84
CA PHE A 185 -12.22 -2.39 -2.90
C PHE A 185 -12.33 -1.33 -3.99
N ALA A 186 -13.54 -0.98 -4.43
CA ALA A 186 -13.79 -0.03 -5.53
C ALA A 186 -13.02 1.29 -5.39
N GLU A 187 -13.03 1.89 -4.20
CA GLU A 187 -12.35 3.16 -3.93
C GLU A 187 -10.83 3.02 -4.05
N ALA A 188 -10.27 1.98 -3.44
CA ALA A 188 -8.82 1.72 -3.51
C ALA A 188 -8.36 1.39 -4.93
N ILE A 189 -9.17 0.67 -5.70
CA ILE A 189 -8.91 0.38 -7.12
C ILE A 189 -8.90 1.68 -7.93
N ALA A 190 -9.88 2.55 -7.73
CA ALA A 190 -9.94 3.84 -8.42
C ALA A 190 -8.74 4.73 -8.06
N GLU A 191 -8.33 4.76 -6.78
CA GLU A 191 -7.15 5.50 -6.34
C GLU A 191 -5.87 4.92 -6.95
N ALA A 192 -5.71 3.59 -6.96
CA ALA A 192 -4.56 2.94 -7.57
C ALA A 192 -4.46 3.27 -9.07
N GLN A 193 -5.58 3.21 -9.81
CA GLN A 193 -5.61 3.57 -11.23
C GLN A 193 -5.22 5.04 -11.44
N ALA A 194 -5.78 5.97 -10.65
CA ALA A 194 -5.43 7.38 -10.74
C ALA A 194 -3.95 7.65 -10.47
N LYS A 195 -3.33 6.90 -9.51
CA LYS A 195 -1.90 6.98 -9.27
C LYS A 195 -1.08 6.43 -10.44
N MET A 196 -1.50 5.29 -11.00
CA MET A 196 -0.84 4.70 -12.18
C MET A 196 -0.81 5.71 -13.33
N ASP A 197 -1.95 6.33 -13.66
CA ASP A 197 -2.06 7.32 -14.72
C ASP A 197 -1.16 8.55 -14.46
N MET A 198 -1.23 9.07 -13.25
CA MET A 198 -0.45 10.26 -12.86
C MET A 198 1.07 10.00 -12.94
N TYR A 199 1.54 8.90 -12.36
CA TYR A 199 2.97 8.61 -12.32
C TYR A 199 3.51 8.14 -13.67
N THR A 200 2.69 7.47 -14.49
CA THR A 200 3.03 7.17 -15.89
C THR A 200 3.23 8.45 -16.68
N ASN A 201 2.31 9.41 -16.59
CA ASN A 201 2.46 10.69 -17.28
C ASN A 201 3.69 11.47 -16.79
N ASN A 202 3.99 11.45 -15.49
CA ASN A 202 5.18 12.09 -14.94
C ASN A 202 6.48 11.45 -15.46
N GLU A 203 6.55 10.12 -15.52
CA GLU A 203 7.73 9.42 -16.03
C GLU A 203 7.92 9.65 -17.54
N VAL A 204 6.82 9.62 -18.32
CA VAL A 204 6.85 10.03 -19.74
C VAL A 204 7.41 11.43 -19.91
N ALA A 205 6.92 12.39 -19.10
CA ALA A 205 7.40 13.77 -19.19
C ALA A 205 8.92 13.89 -18.85
N LYS A 206 9.38 13.17 -17.84
CA LYS A 206 10.79 13.09 -17.45
C LYS A 206 11.67 12.53 -18.57
N LEU A 207 11.24 11.41 -19.18
CA LEU A 207 11.93 10.80 -20.32
C LEU A 207 11.91 11.72 -21.57
N GLN A 208 10.79 12.41 -21.83
CA GLN A 208 10.70 13.40 -22.91
C GLN A 208 11.68 14.57 -22.71
N MET A 209 11.80 15.10 -21.49
CA MET A 209 12.78 16.14 -21.16
C MET A 209 14.22 15.67 -21.38
N ALA A 210 14.50 14.38 -21.16
CA ALA A 210 15.79 13.76 -21.42
C ALA A 210 16.00 13.41 -22.91
N ASN A 211 14.98 13.57 -23.77
CA ASN A 211 14.92 13.08 -25.15
C ASN A 211 15.11 11.55 -25.24
N ASP A 212 14.78 10.82 -24.19
CA ASP A 212 14.86 9.37 -24.14
C ASP A 212 13.55 8.73 -24.63
N TYR A 213 13.30 8.86 -25.91
CA TYR A 213 12.11 8.31 -26.55
C TYR A 213 12.12 6.79 -26.62
N ASP A 214 13.31 6.16 -26.66
CA ASP A 214 13.42 4.69 -26.61
C ASP A 214 13.07 4.17 -25.23
N GLY A 215 13.43 4.90 -24.16
CA GLY A 215 12.99 4.63 -22.80
C GLY A 215 11.46 4.73 -22.64
N ILE A 216 10.81 5.71 -23.31
CA ILE A 216 9.34 5.83 -23.33
C ILE A 216 8.71 4.60 -24.00
N ILE A 217 9.23 4.14 -25.14
CA ILE A 217 8.71 2.95 -25.83
C ILE A 217 8.87 1.71 -24.95
N ALA A 218 10.06 1.51 -24.36
CA ALA A 218 10.31 0.37 -23.47
C ALA A 218 9.42 0.39 -22.22
N MET A 219 9.12 1.58 -21.69
CA MET A 219 8.17 1.73 -20.59
C MET A 219 6.74 1.39 -21.03
N ALA A 220 6.31 1.87 -22.21
CA ALA A 220 4.97 1.59 -22.74
C ALA A 220 4.72 0.07 -22.94
N GLU A 221 5.75 -0.68 -23.35
CA GLU A 221 5.67 -2.15 -23.50
C GLU A 221 5.40 -2.89 -22.18
N GLN A 222 5.64 -2.24 -21.03
CA GLN A 222 5.43 -2.81 -19.70
C GLN A 222 4.11 -2.40 -19.05
N LEU A 223 3.30 -1.56 -19.73
CA LEU A 223 2.01 -1.13 -19.22
C LEU A 223 0.93 -2.18 -19.53
N ASP A 224 0.13 -2.50 -18.52
CA ASP A 224 -1.05 -3.36 -18.69
C ASP A 224 -2.20 -2.65 -19.46
N ASP A 225 -2.24 -1.33 -19.39
CA ASP A 225 -3.19 -0.50 -20.15
C ASP A 225 -2.72 -0.34 -21.60
N ALA A 226 -3.25 -1.20 -22.47
CA ALA A 226 -2.93 -1.22 -23.90
C ALA A 226 -3.29 0.10 -24.61
N ALA A 227 -4.34 0.80 -24.17
CA ALA A 227 -4.77 2.06 -24.76
C ALA A 227 -3.76 3.18 -24.45
N MET A 228 -3.34 3.28 -23.19
CA MET A 228 -2.30 4.21 -22.76
C MET A 228 -0.95 3.87 -23.38
N ALA A 229 -0.55 2.60 -23.38
CA ALA A 229 0.69 2.13 -23.99
C ALA A 229 0.80 2.53 -25.47
N ALA A 230 -0.26 2.30 -26.24
CA ALA A 230 -0.32 2.64 -27.65
C ALA A 230 -0.21 4.15 -27.90
N LYS A 231 -0.92 4.96 -27.13
CA LYS A 231 -0.87 6.43 -27.21
C LYS A 231 0.54 6.96 -26.91
N ILE A 232 1.15 6.49 -25.82
CA ILE A 232 2.52 6.88 -25.41
C ILE A 232 3.54 6.47 -26.46
N THR A 233 3.42 5.27 -27.03
CA THR A 233 4.28 4.78 -28.12
C THR A 233 4.21 5.68 -29.34
N MET A 234 3.02 6.09 -29.78
CA MET A 234 2.86 7.03 -30.90
C MET A 234 3.47 8.39 -30.60
N GLN A 235 3.29 8.91 -29.36
CA GLN A 235 3.91 10.16 -28.94
C GLN A 235 5.45 10.09 -28.92
N ALA A 236 6.02 8.94 -28.54
CA ALA A 236 7.45 8.72 -28.57
C ALA A 236 7.99 8.71 -30.00
N TYR A 237 7.35 8.04 -30.95
CA TYR A 237 7.73 8.10 -32.36
C TYR A 237 7.58 9.50 -32.96
N TYR A 238 6.57 10.27 -32.53
CA TYR A 238 6.45 11.67 -32.90
C TYR A 238 7.68 12.47 -32.42
N GLY A 239 8.10 12.31 -31.19
CA GLY A 239 9.29 12.94 -30.64
C GLY A 239 10.58 12.55 -31.38
N LYS A 240 10.69 11.29 -31.80
CA LYS A 240 11.79 10.80 -32.67
C LYS A 240 11.69 11.29 -34.11
N LYS A 241 10.59 11.93 -34.50
CA LYS A 241 10.23 12.28 -35.89
C LYS A 241 10.20 11.07 -36.82
N ASP A 242 9.89 9.89 -36.26
CA ASP A 242 9.71 8.65 -37.03
C ASP A 242 8.23 8.50 -37.44
N PHE A 243 7.80 9.36 -38.35
CA PHE A 243 6.42 9.43 -38.80
C PHE A 243 5.99 8.16 -39.55
N ALA A 244 6.94 7.50 -40.21
CA ALA A 244 6.67 6.22 -40.89
C ALA A 244 6.29 5.13 -39.86
N LYS A 245 7.00 5.10 -38.72
CA LYS A 245 6.70 4.14 -37.64
C LYS A 245 5.38 4.47 -36.94
N MET A 246 5.01 5.75 -36.81
CA MET A 246 3.70 6.16 -36.31
C MET A 246 2.58 5.58 -37.19
N VAL A 247 2.71 5.66 -38.53
CA VAL A 247 1.72 5.08 -39.44
C VAL A 247 1.66 3.56 -39.29
N GLU A 248 2.83 2.89 -39.22
CA GLU A 248 2.90 1.42 -39.06
C GLU A 248 2.14 0.92 -37.83
N VAL A 249 2.31 1.59 -36.67
CA VAL A 249 1.71 1.15 -35.41
C VAL A 249 0.27 1.64 -35.22
N SER A 250 -0.22 2.56 -36.07
CA SER A 250 -1.50 3.27 -35.85
C SER A 250 -2.72 2.34 -35.84
N THR A 251 -2.74 1.27 -36.63
CA THR A 251 -3.86 0.33 -36.65
C THR A 251 -4.00 -0.39 -35.32
N ALA A 252 -2.91 -0.93 -34.77
CA ALA A 252 -2.91 -1.56 -33.48
C ALA A 252 -3.25 -0.55 -32.36
N ALA A 253 -2.76 0.71 -32.50
CA ALA A 253 -3.06 1.76 -31.56
C ALA A 253 -4.58 2.13 -31.55
N LEU A 254 -5.25 2.14 -32.69
CA LEU A 254 -6.68 2.37 -32.78
C LEU A 254 -7.50 1.21 -32.21
N GLU A 255 -7.07 -0.03 -32.46
CA GLU A 255 -7.72 -1.24 -31.92
C GLU A 255 -7.64 -1.30 -30.39
N ALA A 256 -6.58 -0.80 -29.81
CA ALA A 256 -6.41 -0.73 -28.35
C ALA A 256 -7.36 0.28 -27.67
N GLN A 257 -7.87 1.30 -28.40
CA GLN A 257 -8.71 2.33 -27.81
C GLN A 257 -10.15 1.87 -27.59
N THR A 258 -10.66 2.05 -26.37
CA THR A 258 -12.02 1.66 -25.97
C THR A 258 -13.01 2.83 -26.02
N THR A 259 -12.54 4.07 -26.12
CA THR A 259 -13.36 5.30 -26.13
C THR A 259 -13.24 6.06 -27.45
N ASP A 260 -14.24 6.86 -27.78
CA ASP A 260 -14.20 7.73 -28.95
C ASP A 260 -13.15 8.83 -28.82
N GLU A 261 -12.92 9.33 -27.60
CA GLU A 261 -11.88 10.30 -27.29
C GLU A 261 -10.49 9.70 -27.52
N GLY A 262 -10.23 8.49 -27.00
CA GLY A 262 -8.97 7.81 -27.22
C GLY A 262 -8.71 7.54 -28.70
N ARG A 263 -9.71 7.08 -29.46
CA ARG A 263 -9.61 6.93 -30.93
C ARG A 263 -9.34 8.26 -31.61
N GLY A 264 -9.99 9.34 -31.17
CA GLY A 264 -9.75 10.69 -31.66
C GLY A 264 -8.31 11.13 -31.50
N ASP A 265 -7.69 10.88 -30.34
CA ASP A 265 -6.29 11.20 -30.09
C ASP A 265 -5.35 10.45 -31.03
N ILE A 266 -5.59 9.13 -31.28
CA ILE A 266 -4.78 8.33 -32.21
C ILE A 266 -4.96 8.80 -33.66
N TYR A 267 -6.20 9.09 -34.10
CA TYR A 267 -6.44 9.64 -35.44
C TYR A 267 -5.77 11.00 -35.63
N TYR A 268 -5.74 11.85 -34.60
CA TYR A 268 -5.01 13.12 -34.64
C TYR A 268 -3.50 12.91 -34.86
N LEU A 269 -2.89 12.04 -34.07
CA LEU A 269 -1.47 11.70 -34.21
C LEU A 269 -1.16 11.09 -35.57
N LEU A 270 -2.02 10.20 -36.07
CA LEU A 270 -1.91 9.61 -37.41
C LEU A 270 -2.00 10.67 -38.51
N GLY A 271 -2.94 11.60 -38.41
CA GLY A 271 -3.08 12.73 -39.34
C GLY A 271 -1.85 13.64 -39.34
N VAL A 272 -1.27 13.91 -38.16
CA VAL A 272 0.01 14.63 -38.05
C VAL A 272 1.13 13.84 -38.77
N ALA A 273 1.24 12.54 -38.54
CA ALA A 273 2.26 11.72 -39.19
C ALA A 273 2.14 11.75 -40.74
N TYR A 274 0.93 11.62 -41.30
CA TYR A 274 0.71 11.72 -42.73
C TYR A 274 1.04 13.11 -43.28
N ASN A 275 0.72 14.17 -42.54
CA ASN A 275 1.07 15.54 -42.91
C ASN A 275 2.59 15.72 -43.02
N GLU A 276 3.34 15.28 -42.02
CA GLU A 276 4.82 15.33 -42.03
C GLU A 276 5.46 14.50 -43.14
N LEU A 277 4.78 13.44 -43.56
CA LEU A 277 5.21 12.62 -44.72
C LEU A 277 4.77 13.20 -46.07
N GLY A 278 4.08 14.33 -46.09
CA GLY A 278 3.57 14.96 -47.32
C GLY A 278 2.36 14.22 -47.93
N GLN A 279 1.71 13.32 -47.17
CA GLN A 279 0.57 12.52 -47.63
C GLN A 279 -0.75 13.23 -47.25
N PHE A 280 -1.02 14.38 -47.86
CA PHE A 280 -2.04 15.34 -47.43
C PHE A 280 -3.46 14.76 -47.52
N GLU A 281 -3.81 13.93 -48.52
CA GLU A 281 -5.11 13.27 -48.60
C GLU A 281 -5.35 12.34 -47.43
N GLN A 282 -4.32 11.53 -47.04
CA GLN A 282 -4.41 10.63 -45.90
C GLN A 282 -4.48 11.40 -44.59
N ALA A 283 -3.72 12.51 -44.49
CA ALA A 283 -3.80 13.41 -43.31
C ALA A 283 -5.22 13.93 -43.10
N ILE A 284 -5.86 14.46 -44.16
CA ILE A 284 -7.24 14.94 -44.10
C ILE A 284 -8.22 13.80 -43.76
N ALA A 285 -8.01 12.62 -44.31
CA ALA A 285 -8.86 11.46 -44.03
C ALA A 285 -8.76 11.02 -42.57
N ALA A 286 -7.55 10.98 -42.00
CA ALA A 286 -7.35 10.69 -40.58
C ALA A 286 -7.98 11.76 -39.67
N MET A 287 -7.71 13.06 -39.95
CA MET A 287 -8.23 14.18 -39.16
C MET A 287 -9.76 14.25 -39.13
N LYS A 288 -10.47 13.81 -40.19
CA LYS A 288 -11.93 13.72 -40.24
C LYS A 288 -12.51 12.72 -39.25
N ASN A 289 -11.71 11.74 -38.81
CA ASN A 289 -12.13 10.77 -37.80
C ASN A 289 -11.91 11.25 -36.34
N VAL A 290 -11.38 12.47 -36.16
CA VAL A 290 -11.25 13.10 -34.84
C VAL A 290 -12.61 13.73 -34.49
N THR A 291 -13.51 12.91 -33.94
CA THR A 291 -14.90 13.31 -33.64
C THR A 291 -15.15 13.63 -32.17
N ALA A 292 -14.20 13.28 -31.28
CA ALA A 292 -14.29 13.49 -29.84
C ALA A 292 -12.92 13.87 -29.26
N GLY A 293 -12.93 14.43 -28.05
CA GLY A 293 -11.72 14.81 -27.31
C GLY A 293 -11.21 16.22 -27.61
N GLY A 294 -10.11 16.56 -26.96
CA GLY A 294 -9.50 17.91 -27.01
C GLY A 294 -8.90 18.30 -28.35
N SER A 295 -8.66 17.33 -29.24
CA SER A 295 -7.99 17.52 -30.53
C SER A 295 -8.96 17.92 -31.68
N VAL A 296 -10.29 17.91 -31.46
CA VAL A 296 -11.31 18.16 -32.50
C VAL A 296 -11.11 19.50 -33.20
N ALA A 297 -10.93 20.58 -32.43
CA ALA A 297 -10.75 21.93 -33.00
C ALA A 297 -9.44 22.03 -33.81
N ASN A 298 -8.36 21.42 -33.33
CA ASN A 298 -7.06 21.39 -34.00
C ASN A 298 -7.15 20.58 -35.32
N ALA A 299 -7.83 19.43 -35.28
CA ALA A 299 -8.05 18.62 -36.48
C ALA A 299 -8.81 19.38 -37.56
N ALA A 300 -9.86 20.10 -37.19
CA ALA A 300 -10.64 20.95 -38.12
C ALA A 300 -9.76 22.03 -38.78
N ALA A 301 -8.91 22.71 -37.99
CA ALA A 301 -7.99 23.70 -38.51
C ALA A 301 -6.96 23.10 -39.49
N VAL A 302 -6.43 21.92 -39.19
CA VAL A 302 -5.50 21.22 -40.09
C VAL A 302 -6.18 20.82 -41.40
N ILE A 303 -7.42 20.33 -41.37
CA ILE A 303 -8.19 19.99 -42.56
C ILE A 303 -8.37 21.25 -43.45
N GLU A 304 -8.75 22.39 -42.85
CA GLU A 304 -8.92 23.65 -43.61
C GLU A 304 -7.62 24.08 -44.28
N ALA A 305 -6.54 24.09 -43.55
CA ALA A 305 -5.20 24.50 -44.04
C ALA A 305 -4.72 23.62 -45.18
N LEU A 306 -4.79 22.29 -45.04
CA LEU A 306 -4.35 21.33 -46.04
C LEU A 306 -5.27 21.38 -47.31
N SER A 307 -6.58 21.53 -47.10
CA SER A 307 -7.52 21.66 -48.22
C SER A 307 -7.30 22.96 -49.04
N ALA A 308 -6.83 24.02 -48.41
CA ALA A 308 -6.46 25.29 -49.09
C ALA A 308 -5.15 25.14 -49.87
N GLN A 309 -4.16 24.35 -49.35
CA GLN A 309 -2.87 24.11 -49.99
C GLN A 309 -2.97 23.22 -51.22
N MET A 310 -3.97 22.36 -51.30
CA MET A 310 -4.17 21.40 -52.38
C MET A 310 -4.97 21.95 -53.56
N LYS A 311 -5.50 23.19 -53.46
CA LYS A 311 -6.18 23.92 -54.50
C LYS A 311 -5.23 24.70 -55.37
#